data_4a6216cf72ff96fc24a1787957f5bb1b
#
_entry.id   4a6216cf72ff96fc24a1787957f5bb1b
#
_cell.length_a   1.000
_cell.length_b   1.000
_cell.length_c   1.000
_cell.angle_alpha   90.00
_cell.angle_beta   90.00
_cell.angle_gamma   90.00
#
_symmetry.space_group_name_H-M   'P 1'
#
loop_
_entity.id
_entity.type
_entity.pdbx_description
1 polymer ?
#
loop_
_entity_poly.entity_id
_entity_poly.type
_entity_poly.pdbx_seq_one_letter_code
_entity_poly.pdbx_strand_id
1 'polypeptide(L)'
;GGVHSEFTIMRESENSFYLVSAGAFQRLDHDWILGWMPKDGSVQFENLTNSKGVLVVSGPKARELMQRVSNDDFSNENFKWLSAKQVDVGFAPVNAMRVNFVGELGWELHHPIEYQNHIFDKLMDAGQDLGLKPYGIRAMNSLRVEKSYKLVGTELSIEYSPYESGLDRFVHPNKGSFIGLEALNKWREKGFDNKLVTLEVHETSDADVLGNKPIYENGSVVGRATGGDFGFRLGKSIALGMVKPELANIGQKLKIDILGKMHEATILEESPYAVSYTHLRAHETRIH
;
A
#
# COMPACT_ATOMS: atom_id res chain seq x y z
N GLY A 1 20.40 0.76 -5.09
CA GLY A 1 19.44 1.88 -5.20
C GLY A 1 18.03 1.41 -5.52
N GLY A 2 17.81 0.13 -5.85
CA GLY A 2 16.47 -0.43 -6.00
C GLY A 2 15.76 -0.61 -4.66
N VAL A 3 14.43 -0.77 -4.69
CA VAL A 3 13.61 -0.96 -3.49
C VAL A 3 13.74 -2.41 -3.01
N HIS A 4 14.41 -2.61 -1.90
CA HIS A 4 14.61 -3.95 -1.33
C HIS A 4 13.37 -4.42 -0.57
N SER A 5 12.79 -3.55 0.25
CA SER A 5 11.56 -3.79 1.00
C SER A 5 10.90 -2.46 1.40
N GLU A 6 9.72 -2.56 1.98
CA GLU A 6 8.95 -1.43 2.51
C GLU A 6 8.45 -1.77 3.91
N PHE A 7 8.52 -0.81 4.82
CA PHE A 7 8.06 -0.97 6.20
C PHE A 7 7.12 0.17 6.60
N THR A 8 6.05 -0.19 7.29
CA THR A 8 5.35 0.75 8.17
C THR A 8 6.02 0.70 9.54
N ILE A 9 6.44 1.84 10.06
CA ILE A 9 7.16 1.93 11.32
C ILE A 9 6.34 2.75 12.31
N MET A 10 5.90 2.11 13.40
CA MET A 10 5.30 2.78 14.53
C MET A 10 6.39 3.02 15.59
N ARG A 11 6.56 4.27 15.99
CA ARG A 11 7.42 4.60 17.14
C ARG A 11 6.60 4.48 18.42
N GLU A 12 6.85 3.45 19.21
CA GLU A 12 6.14 3.18 20.46
C GLU A 12 6.68 4.05 21.62
N SER A 13 7.99 4.28 21.63
CA SER A 13 8.66 5.14 22.61
C SER A 13 9.92 5.76 22.00
N GLU A 14 10.72 6.44 22.80
CA GLU A 14 11.99 7.03 22.35
C GLU A 14 12.92 5.98 21.73
N ASN A 15 12.96 4.77 22.29
CA ASN A 15 13.90 3.70 21.93
C ASN A 15 13.19 2.40 21.50
N SER A 16 11.88 2.41 21.27
CA SER A 16 11.11 1.24 20.84
C SER A 16 10.33 1.52 19.57
N PHE A 17 10.48 0.60 18.58
CA PHE A 17 9.86 0.72 17.26
C PHE A 17 9.20 -0.61 16.89
N TYR A 18 7.96 -0.54 16.46
CA TYR A 18 7.22 -1.67 15.91
C TYR A 18 7.22 -1.58 14.40
N LEU A 19 7.80 -2.58 13.74
CA LEU A 19 7.96 -2.64 12.29
C LEU A 19 6.97 -3.62 11.68
N VAL A 20 6.31 -3.21 10.62
CA VAL A 20 5.37 -4.04 9.85
C VAL A 20 5.83 -4.07 8.40
N SER A 21 5.95 -5.27 7.84
CA SER A 21 6.27 -5.49 6.43
C SER A 21 5.38 -6.58 5.82
N ALA A 22 5.50 -6.78 4.52
CA ALA A 22 4.74 -7.82 3.82
C ALA A 22 5.14 -9.22 4.30
N GLY A 23 4.19 -10.01 4.80
CA GLY A 23 4.45 -11.34 5.36
C GLY A 23 5.16 -12.31 4.40
N ALA A 24 4.96 -12.16 3.09
CA ALA A 24 5.66 -12.95 2.07
C ALA A 24 7.19 -12.72 2.05
N PHE A 25 7.64 -11.56 2.55
CA PHE A 25 9.05 -11.17 2.59
C PHE A 25 9.66 -11.26 4.00
N GLN A 26 8.92 -11.79 4.97
CA GLN A 26 9.34 -11.91 6.38
C GLN A 26 10.78 -12.39 6.54
N ARG A 27 11.17 -13.47 5.85
CA ARG A 27 12.52 -14.04 5.94
C ARG A 27 13.58 -13.09 5.38
N LEU A 28 13.31 -12.51 4.23
CA LEU A 28 14.21 -11.56 3.57
C LEU A 28 14.46 -10.33 4.44
N ASP A 29 13.37 -9.77 4.99
CA ASP A 29 13.42 -8.57 5.82
C ASP A 29 14.14 -8.84 7.15
N HIS A 30 13.85 -9.98 7.78
CA HIS A 30 14.52 -10.42 8.99
C HIS A 30 16.04 -10.56 8.80
N ASP A 31 16.45 -11.29 7.77
CA ASP A 31 17.86 -11.55 7.49
C ASP A 31 18.60 -10.22 7.14
N TRP A 32 17.92 -9.31 6.43
CA TRP A 32 18.45 -7.98 6.12
C TRP A 32 18.67 -7.14 7.38
N ILE A 33 17.66 -7.06 8.26
CA ILE A 33 17.78 -6.30 9.52
C ILE A 33 18.92 -6.86 10.37
N LEU A 34 18.99 -8.18 10.59
CA LEU A 34 20.04 -8.82 11.35
C LEU A 34 21.45 -8.56 10.78
N GLY A 35 21.56 -8.49 9.45
CA GLY A 35 22.82 -8.20 8.77
C GLY A 35 23.39 -6.79 9.07
N TRP A 36 22.50 -5.85 9.40
CA TRP A 36 22.85 -4.46 9.66
C TRP A 36 22.80 -4.08 11.16
N MET A 37 22.35 -4.97 12.02
CA MET A 37 22.30 -4.71 13.46
C MET A 37 23.71 -4.52 14.06
N PRO A 38 23.88 -3.57 15.00
CA PRO A 38 25.07 -3.49 15.82
C PRO A 38 25.35 -4.81 16.56
N LYS A 39 26.61 -5.21 16.62
CA LYS A 39 27.02 -6.47 17.29
C LYS A 39 27.35 -6.27 18.78
N ASP A 40 27.22 -5.07 19.29
CA ASP A 40 27.56 -4.68 20.67
C ASP A 40 26.42 -4.89 21.68
N GLY A 41 25.26 -5.41 21.21
CA GLY A 41 24.08 -5.61 22.05
C GLY A 41 23.27 -4.34 22.36
N SER A 42 23.62 -3.21 21.76
CA SER A 42 22.91 -1.94 21.97
C SER A 42 21.51 -1.91 21.36
N VAL A 43 21.23 -2.79 20.40
CA VAL A 43 19.92 -2.94 19.74
C VAL A 43 19.46 -4.38 19.91
N GLN A 44 18.19 -4.55 20.31
CA GLN A 44 17.52 -5.84 20.36
C GLN A 44 16.47 -5.89 19.26
N PHE A 45 16.30 -7.05 18.64
CA PHE A 45 15.31 -7.30 17.62
C PHE A 45 14.53 -8.56 17.94
N GLU A 46 13.21 -8.45 17.96
CA GLU A 46 12.30 -9.54 18.24
C GLU A 46 11.31 -9.74 17.07
N ASN A 47 11.12 -10.98 16.64
CA ASN A 47 10.17 -11.33 15.63
C ASN A 47 8.82 -11.69 16.28
N LEU A 48 7.83 -10.81 16.13
CA LEU A 48 6.50 -10.95 16.71
C LEU A 48 5.45 -11.52 15.74
N THR A 49 5.83 -11.91 14.52
CA THR A 49 4.89 -12.28 13.45
C THR A 49 3.86 -13.32 13.88
N ASN A 50 4.28 -14.33 14.63
CA ASN A 50 3.38 -15.40 15.06
C ASN A 50 2.60 -15.10 16.36
N SER A 51 2.96 -14.04 17.07
CA SER A 51 2.31 -13.64 18.33
C SER A 51 1.30 -12.50 18.15
N LYS A 52 1.24 -11.92 16.94
CA LYS A 52 0.33 -10.81 16.62
C LYS A 52 -0.69 -11.22 15.57
N GLY A 53 -1.95 -10.83 15.80
CA GLY A 53 -3.00 -10.79 14.80
C GLY A 53 -3.13 -9.38 14.24
N VAL A 54 -3.63 -9.26 13.01
CA VAL A 54 -3.95 -7.97 12.39
C VAL A 54 -5.34 -8.05 11.75
N LEU A 55 -6.23 -7.18 12.18
CA LEU A 55 -7.51 -6.94 11.51
C LEU A 55 -7.52 -5.54 10.90
N VAL A 56 -7.99 -5.45 9.66
CA VAL A 56 -8.12 -4.17 8.96
C VAL A 56 -9.58 -3.77 8.92
N VAL A 57 -9.90 -2.62 9.50
CA VAL A 57 -11.22 -1.98 9.39
C VAL A 57 -11.11 -0.83 8.40
N SER A 58 -11.90 -0.85 7.33
CA SER A 58 -11.86 0.19 6.32
C SER A 58 -13.23 0.50 5.73
N GLY A 59 -13.40 1.74 5.27
CA GLY A 59 -14.62 2.21 4.64
C GLY A 59 -15.14 3.52 5.24
N PRO A 60 -16.16 4.13 4.63
CA PRO A 60 -16.66 5.44 5.06
C PRO A 60 -17.25 5.46 6.48
N LYS A 61 -17.70 4.31 6.99
CA LYS A 61 -18.25 4.15 8.36
C LYS A 61 -17.25 3.54 9.36
N ALA A 62 -15.98 3.38 8.97
CA ALA A 62 -14.96 2.75 9.81
C ALA A 62 -14.79 3.48 11.16
N ARG A 63 -14.85 4.81 11.16
CA ARG A 63 -14.78 5.62 12.40
C ARG A 63 -15.94 5.35 13.34
N GLU A 64 -17.16 5.34 12.80
CA GLU A 64 -18.36 5.06 13.59
C GLU A 64 -18.27 3.67 14.22
N LEU A 65 -17.82 2.68 13.46
CA LEU A 65 -17.61 1.33 13.97
C LEU A 65 -16.57 1.30 15.09
N MET A 66 -15.41 1.92 14.88
CA MET A 66 -14.35 1.94 15.91
C MET A 66 -14.81 2.64 17.18
N GLN A 67 -15.59 3.71 17.08
CA GLN A 67 -16.13 4.42 18.23
C GLN A 67 -17.17 3.60 19.03
N ARG A 68 -17.82 2.60 18.40
CA ARG A 68 -18.75 1.68 19.08
C ARG A 68 -18.07 0.58 19.89
N VAL A 69 -16.83 0.21 19.48
CA VAL A 69 -16.11 -0.93 20.08
C VAL A 69 -14.97 -0.51 21.00
N SER A 70 -14.67 0.79 21.05
CA SER A 70 -13.62 1.36 21.89
C SER A 70 -14.12 2.61 22.62
N ASN A 71 -13.60 2.83 23.81
CA ASN A 71 -13.81 4.07 24.57
C ASN A 71 -12.84 5.18 24.17
N ASP A 72 -11.84 4.85 23.35
CA ASP A 72 -10.87 5.82 22.85
C ASP A 72 -11.47 6.71 21.77
N ASP A 73 -10.95 7.91 21.63
CA ASP A 73 -11.41 8.89 20.64
C ASP A 73 -10.76 8.66 19.28
N PHE A 74 -11.57 8.26 18.29
CA PHE A 74 -11.19 8.04 16.90
C PHE A 74 -11.48 9.27 16.01
N SER A 75 -11.79 10.43 16.59
CA SER A 75 -11.93 11.68 15.84
C SER A 75 -10.65 12.05 15.07
N ASN A 76 -10.76 12.93 14.09
CA ASN A 76 -9.61 13.38 13.33
C ASN A 76 -8.64 14.21 14.16
N GLU A 77 -9.17 14.96 15.10
CA GLU A 77 -8.42 15.80 16.03
C GLU A 77 -7.50 14.96 16.91
N ASN A 78 -8.03 13.85 17.40
CA ASN A 78 -7.35 13.00 18.36
C ASN A 78 -6.66 11.79 17.74
N PHE A 79 -7.08 11.34 16.56
CA PHE A 79 -6.44 10.25 15.83
C PHE A 79 -6.12 10.68 14.40
N LYS A 80 -5.02 11.42 14.24
CA LYS A 80 -4.61 12.01 12.95
C LYS A 80 -4.23 10.94 11.93
N TRP A 81 -4.32 11.28 10.66
CA TRP A 81 -3.84 10.44 9.58
C TRP A 81 -2.34 10.15 9.73
N LEU A 82 -1.91 8.91 9.40
CA LEU A 82 -0.56 8.39 9.61
C LEU A 82 -0.09 8.44 11.06
N SER A 83 -1.00 8.42 12.02
CA SER A 83 -0.67 8.23 13.42
C SER A 83 -1.03 6.83 13.90
N ALA A 84 -0.44 6.45 15.00
CA ALA A 84 -0.70 5.19 15.69
C ALA A 84 -0.92 5.45 17.18
N LYS A 85 -1.78 4.64 17.81
CA LYS A 85 -2.08 4.70 19.24
C LYS A 85 -2.30 3.31 19.80
N GLN A 86 -2.00 3.14 21.07
CA GLN A 86 -2.55 2.04 21.85
C GLN A 86 -3.97 2.40 22.25
N VAL A 87 -4.90 1.50 22.00
CA VAL A 87 -6.33 1.62 22.31
C VAL A 87 -6.85 0.28 22.81
N ASP A 88 -8.02 0.29 23.43
CA ASP A 88 -8.72 -0.95 23.78
C ASP A 88 -9.91 -1.19 22.86
N VAL A 89 -10.03 -2.40 22.30
CA VAL A 89 -11.21 -2.88 21.59
C VAL A 89 -11.94 -3.89 22.49
N GLY A 90 -13.03 -3.46 23.10
CA GLY A 90 -13.59 -4.18 24.23
C GLY A 90 -12.61 -4.22 25.41
N PHE A 91 -12.07 -5.40 25.71
CA PHE A 91 -11.00 -5.58 26.72
C PHE A 91 -9.64 -5.94 26.11
N ALA A 92 -9.53 -5.97 24.79
CA ALA A 92 -8.30 -6.35 24.09
C ALA A 92 -7.41 -5.15 23.83
N PRO A 93 -6.14 -5.18 24.25
CA PRO A 93 -5.18 -4.13 23.92
C PRO A 93 -4.78 -4.21 22.45
N VAL A 94 -4.81 -3.09 21.75
CA VAL A 94 -4.57 -2.98 20.31
C VAL A 94 -3.63 -1.82 20.02
N ASN A 95 -2.60 -2.05 19.20
CA ASN A 95 -1.88 -0.99 18.52
C ASN A 95 -2.68 -0.65 17.24
N ALA A 96 -3.47 0.41 17.28
CA ALA A 96 -4.22 0.88 16.13
C ALA A 96 -3.39 1.84 15.29
N MET A 97 -3.23 1.55 14.01
CA MET A 97 -2.53 2.43 13.06
C MET A 97 -3.54 2.99 12.07
N ARG A 98 -3.64 4.31 11.94
CA ARG A 98 -4.52 4.94 10.94
C ARG A 98 -3.87 4.93 9.56
N VAL A 99 -3.77 3.75 9.02
CA VAL A 99 -3.28 3.42 7.68
C VAL A 99 -4.20 2.38 7.06
N ASN A 100 -4.19 2.27 5.74
CA ASN A 100 -4.81 1.15 5.02
C ASN A 100 -4.27 1.06 3.60
N PHE A 101 -4.55 -0.07 2.96
CA PHE A 101 -4.06 -0.37 1.62
C PHE A 101 -5.19 -0.38 0.56
N VAL A 102 -6.35 0.18 0.87
CA VAL A 102 -7.55 0.14 0.01
C VAL A 102 -8.09 1.52 -0.38
N GLY A 103 -7.40 2.60 0.02
CA GLY A 103 -7.77 3.96 -0.34
C GLY A 103 -9.04 4.47 0.34
N GLU A 104 -9.37 3.94 1.51
CA GLU A 104 -10.52 4.36 2.33
C GLU A 104 -10.05 4.83 3.72
N LEU A 105 -10.95 5.48 4.49
CA LEU A 105 -10.70 5.67 5.92
C LEU A 105 -10.59 4.30 6.59
N GLY A 106 -9.59 4.12 7.45
CA GLY A 106 -9.45 2.86 8.16
C GLY A 106 -8.29 2.80 9.12
N TRP A 107 -8.25 1.70 9.83
CA TRP A 107 -7.20 1.36 10.80
C TRP A 107 -6.78 -0.09 10.65
N GLU A 108 -5.48 -0.32 10.80
CA GLU A 108 -4.92 -1.63 11.06
C GLU A 108 -4.88 -1.83 12.57
N LEU A 109 -5.47 -2.92 13.05
CA LEU A 109 -5.61 -3.25 14.46
C LEU A 109 -4.66 -4.40 14.79
N HIS A 110 -3.46 -4.07 15.25
CA HIS A 110 -2.44 -5.04 15.65
C HIS A 110 -2.61 -5.41 17.11
N HIS A 111 -2.78 -6.69 17.40
CA HIS A 111 -3.12 -7.17 18.73
C HIS A 111 -2.43 -8.51 19.04
N PRO A 112 -2.28 -8.90 20.31
CA PRO A 112 -1.87 -10.26 20.66
C PRO A 112 -2.85 -11.27 20.05
N ILE A 113 -2.30 -12.36 19.50
CA ILE A 113 -3.08 -13.31 18.67
C ILE A 113 -4.25 -13.96 19.43
N GLU A 114 -4.14 -14.10 20.75
CA GLU A 114 -5.18 -14.65 21.62
C GLU A 114 -6.48 -13.82 21.63
N TYR A 115 -6.44 -12.54 21.26
CA TYR A 115 -7.61 -11.67 21.19
C TYR A 115 -8.27 -11.66 19.80
N GLN A 116 -7.72 -12.35 18.80
CA GLN A 116 -8.20 -12.33 17.42
C GLN A 116 -9.72 -12.54 17.30
N ASN A 117 -10.23 -13.61 17.91
CA ASN A 117 -11.66 -13.93 17.82
C ASN A 117 -12.51 -12.90 18.56
N HIS A 118 -12.07 -12.47 19.76
CA HIS A 118 -12.78 -11.44 20.53
C HIS A 118 -12.96 -10.14 19.74
N ILE A 119 -11.86 -9.64 19.13
CA ILE A 119 -11.91 -8.39 18.37
C ILE A 119 -12.78 -8.57 17.11
N PHE A 120 -12.63 -9.69 16.40
CA PHE A 120 -13.42 -9.99 15.21
C PHE A 120 -14.93 -10.00 15.54
N ASP A 121 -15.33 -10.74 16.56
CA ASP A 121 -16.74 -10.86 16.98
C ASP A 121 -17.30 -9.50 17.41
N LYS A 122 -16.52 -8.73 18.19
CA LYS A 122 -16.90 -7.37 18.60
C LYS A 122 -17.15 -6.43 17.42
N LEU A 123 -16.27 -6.48 16.41
CA LEU A 123 -16.43 -5.68 15.20
C LEU A 123 -17.67 -6.12 14.40
N MET A 124 -17.84 -7.42 14.21
CA MET A 124 -18.98 -7.97 13.46
C MET A 124 -20.31 -7.64 14.12
N ASP A 125 -20.41 -7.78 15.43
CA ASP A 125 -21.64 -7.48 16.19
C ASP A 125 -21.98 -5.99 16.12
N ALA A 126 -20.99 -5.11 16.36
CA ALA A 126 -21.18 -3.66 16.35
C ALA A 126 -21.41 -3.07 14.94
N GLY A 127 -21.01 -3.80 13.91
CA GLY A 127 -21.06 -3.33 12.51
C GLY A 127 -22.26 -3.83 11.71
N GLN A 128 -23.16 -4.65 12.27
CA GLN A 128 -24.27 -5.26 11.51
C GLN A 128 -25.15 -4.21 10.81
N ASP A 129 -25.63 -3.22 11.53
CA ASP A 129 -26.47 -2.14 11.00
C ASP A 129 -25.69 -1.13 10.15
N LEU A 130 -24.34 -1.10 10.28
CA LEU A 130 -23.46 -0.32 9.44
C LEU A 130 -23.19 -0.95 8.06
N GLY A 131 -23.62 -2.21 7.90
CA GLY A 131 -23.37 -2.98 6.68
C GLY A 131 -21.93 -3.52 6.59
N LEU A 132 -21.28 -3.75 7.75
CA LEU A 132 -19.95 -4.36 7.82
C LEU A 132 -19.97 -5.74 7.17
N LYS A 133 -18.96 -6.01 6.34
CA LYS A 133 -18.73 -7.31 5.70
C LYS A 133 -17.25 -7.63 5.68
N PRO A 134 -16.85 -8.88 5.91
CA PRO A 134 -15.48 -9.30 5.66
C PRO A 134 -15.18 -9.25 4.16
N TYR A 135 -13.95 -8.91 3.81
CA TYR A 135 -13.46 -8.96 2.45
C TYR A 135 -12.09 -9.64 2.38
N GLY A 136 -11.81 -10.29 1.26
CA GLY A 136 -10.58 -11.05 1.06
C GLY A 136 -9.54 -10.30 0.23
N ILE A 137 -8.38 -10.94 0.05
CA ILE A 137 -7.21 -10.39 -0.65
C ILE A 137 -7.50 -10.00 -2.11
N ARG A 138 -8.44 -10.67 -2.78
CA ARG A 138 -8.86 -10.30 -4.15
C ARG A 138 -9.55 -8.94 -4.17
N ALA A 139 -10.50 -8.70 -3.27
CA ALA A 139 -11.14 -7.41 -3.14
C ALA A 139 -10.13 -6.32 -2.73
N MET A 140 -9.19 -6.64 -1.83
CA MET A 140 -8.11 -5.72 -1.48
C MET A 140 -7.27 -5.35 -2.71
N ASN A 141 -6.91 -6.31 -3.59
CA ASN A 141 -6.15 -6.03 -4.81
C ASN A 141 -6.91 -5.09 -5.76
N SER A 142 -8.19 -5.35 -6.01
CA SER A 142 -9.04 -4.45 -6.78
C SER A 142 -9.04 -3.02 -6.21
N LEU A 143 -9.25 -2.90 -4.91
CA LEU A 143 -9.29 -1.60 -4.23
C LEU A 143 -7.96 -0.85 -4.26
N ARG A 144 -6.81 -1.57 -4.10
CA ARG A 144 -5.48 -0.94 -4.10
C ARG A 144 -5.09 -0.42 -5.49
N VAL A 145 -5.41 -1.16 -6.58
CA VAL A 145 -5.05 -0.73 -7.94
C VAL A 145 -5.79 0.52 -8.36
N GLU A 146 -7.05 0.69 -7.94
CA GLU A 146 -7.81 1.92 -8.16
C GLU A 146 -7.14 3.15 -7.51
N LYS A 147 -6.31 2.91 -6.49
CA LYS A 147 -5.55 3.93 -5.77
C LYS A 147 -4.10 4.00 -6.21
N SER A 148 -3.69 3.18 -7.16
CA SER A 148 -2.29 3.04 -7.60
C SER A 148 -1.32 2.69 -6.48
N TYR A 149 -1.78 1.99 -5.44
CA TYR A 149 -0.92 1.55 -4.35
C TYR A 149 -0.01 0.40 -4.82
N LYS A 150 1.26 0.52 -4.48
CA LYS A 150 2.34 -0.34 -4.94
C LYS A 150 2.51 -1.54 -4.00
N LEU A 151 2.89 -2.69 -4.55
CA LEU A 151 3.22 -3.89 -3.81
C LEU A 151 4.72 -4.18 -3.86
N VAL A 152 5.28 -4.63 -2.74
CA VAL A 152 6.63 -5.19 -2.69
C VAL A 152 6.69 -6.48 -3.52
N GLY A 153 7.73 -6.61 -4.33
CA GLY A 153 7.90 -7.74 -5.25
C GLY A 153 7.28 -7.52 -6.63
N THR A 154 6.54 -6.44 -6.84
CA THR A 154 5.97 -6.06 -8.15
C THR A 154 6.40 -4.66 -8.55
N GLU A 155 5.66 -3.61 -8.16
CA GLU A 155 6.03 -2.21 -8.41
C GLU A 155 7.25 -1.77 -7.59
N LEU A 156 7.42 -2.36 -6.40
CA LEU A 156 8.54 -2.12 -5.50
C LEU A 156 9.44 -3.33 -5.51
N SER A 157 10.56 -3.24 -6.21
CA SER A 157 11.54 -4.31 -6.35
C SER A 157 12.96 -3.74 -6.50
N ILE A 158 13.97 -4.61 -6.43
CA ILE A 158 15.37 -4.21 -6.64
C ILE A 158 15.66 -3.78 -8.08
N GLU A 159 14.77 -4.05 -9.03
CA GLU A 159 14.90 -3.66 -10.45
C GLU A 159 14.60 -2.17 -10.66
N TYR A 160 13.85 -1.55 -9.76
CA TYR A 160 13.40 -0.17 -9.89
C TYR A 160 13.87 0.68 -8.72
N SER A 161 14.27 1.89 -9.02
CA SER A 161 14.51 2.90 -7.99
C SER A 161 13.18 3.39 -7.40
N PRO A 162 13.19 3.95 -6.18
CA PRO A 162 11.99 4.59 -5.63
C PRO A 162 11.47 5.74 -6.50
N TYR A 163 12.33 6.38 -7.30
CA TYR A 163 11.93 7.42 -8.25
C TYR A 163 11.14 6.87 -9.45
N GLU A 164 11.56 5.71 -9.99
CA GLU A 164 10.83 5.04 -11.07
C GLU A 164 9.48 4.51 -10.59
N SER A 165 9.42 4.07 -9.33
CA SER A 165 8.20 3.55 -8.69
C SER A 165 7.27 4.64 -8.14
N GLY A 166 7.58 5.94 -8.36
CA GLY A 166 6.74 7.05 -7.88
C GLY A 166 6.72 7.21 -6.35
N LEU A 167 7.85 6.91 -5.69
CA LEU A 167 8.05 7.11 -4.25
C LEU A 167 8.94 8.32 -3.94
N ASP A 168 9.07 9.27 -4.88
CA ASP A 168 9.92 10.45 -4.77
C ASP A 168 9.73 11.20 -3.45
N ARG A 169 8.47 11.36 -3.03
CA ARG A 169 8.10 12.08 -1.81
C ARG A 169 8.62 11.46 -0.52
N PHE A 170 9.00 10.17 -0.55
CA PHE A 170 9.56 9.46 0.60
C PHE A 170 11.09 9.44 0.60
N VAL A 171 11.72 9.92 -0.45
CA VAL A 171 13.18 9.95 -0.57
C VAL A 171 13.70 11.32 -0.15
N HIS A 172 14.43 11.36 0.97
CA HIS A 172 15.00 12.58 1.53
C HIS A 172 16.53 12.51 1.52
N PRO A 173 17.22 12.83 0.40
CA PRO A 173 18.67 12.68 0.27
C PRO A 173 19.46 13.52 1.28
N ASN A 174 18.88 14.63 1.73
CA ASN A 174 19.53 15.59 2.62
C ASN A 174 19.37 15.26 4.12
N LYS A 175 18.74 14.14 4.48
CA LYS A 175 18.56 13.75 5.89
C LYS A 175 19.84 13.24 6.59
N GLY A 176 20.94 13.14 5.87
CA GLY A 176 22.18 12.52 6.30
C GLY A 176 22.47 11.21 5.56
N SER A 177 23.53 10.52 5.94
CA SER A 177 23.91 9.25 5.31
C SER A 177 22.91 8.13 5.65
N PHE A 178 22.57 7.32 4.67
CA PHE A 178 21.76 6.10 4.82
C PHE A 178 22.17 5.05 3.78
N ILE A 179 21.81 3.79 4.04
CA ILE A 179 22.11 2.67 3.14
C ILE A 179 21.40 2.92 1.81
N GLY A 180 22.18 2.90 0.71
CA GLY A 180 21.66 3.11 -0.65
C GLY A 180 21.73 4.55 -1.17
N LEU A 181 22.05 5.56 -0.35
CA LEU A 181 22.14 6.96 -0.80
C LEU A 181 23.06 7.16 -2.00
N GLU A 182 24.28 6.60 -1.96
CA GLU A 182 25.26 6.69 -3.05
C GLU A 182 24.72 6.05 -4.34
N ALA A 183 24.08 4.89 -4.23
CA ALA A 183 23.50 4.19 -5.37
C ALA A 183 22.31 4.97 -5.96
N LEU A 184 21.48 5.59 -5.13
CA LEU A 184 20.38 6.46 -5.57
C LEU A 184 20.90 7.70 -6.31
N ASN A 185 21.97 8.31 -5.82
CA ASN A 185 22.59 9.46 -6.49
C ASN A 185 23.14 9.08 -7.88
N LYS A 186 23.87 7.96 -7.97
CA LYS A 186 24.37 7.43 -9.26
C LYS A 186 23.21 7.12 -10.22
N TRP A 187 22.10 6.59 -9.72
CA TRP A 187 20.94 6.30 -10.55
C TRP A 187 20.28 7.57 -11.10
N ARG A 188 20.16 8.59 -10.25
CA ARG A 188 19.66 9.92 -10.69
C ARG A 188 20.56 10.57 -11.75
N GLU A 189 21.90 10.46 -11.61
CA GLU A 189 22.86 11.00 -12.58
C GLU A 189 22.78 10.29 -13.92
N LYS A 190 22.59 8.96 -13.92
CA LYS A 190 22.41 8.16 -15.15
C LYS A 190 21.08 8.47 -15.84
N GLY A 191 20.05 8.86 -15.13
CA GLY A 191 18.66 8.92 -15.57
C GLY A 191 17.91 7.61 -15.34
N PHE A 192 16.62 7.62 -15.61
CA PHE A 192 15.71 6.50 -15.34
C PHE A 192 15.30 5.82 -16.64
N ASP A 193 15.29 4.50 -16.64
CA ASP A 193 14.90 3.68 -17.79
C ASP A 193 13.39 3.38 -17.78
N ASN A 194 12.72 3.56 -16.62
CA ASN A 194 11.32 3.24 -16.40
C ASN A 194 10.58 4.33 -15.62
N LYS A 195 9.26 4.36 -15.79
CA LYS A 195 8.34 5.15 -14.97
C LYS A 195 7.09 4.33 -14.73
N LEU A 196 6.68 4.25 -13.46
CA LEU A 196 5.41 3.62 -13.09
C LEU A 196 4.24 4.46 -13.60
N VAL A 197 3.27 3.80 -14.22
CA VAL A 197 2.04 4.40 -14.71
C VAL A 197 0.83 3.56 -14.31
N THR A 198 -0.31 4.23 -14.22
CA THR A 198 -1.63 3.60 -14.09
C THR A 198 -2.33 3.65 -15.44
N LEU A 199 -2.90 2.54 -15.86
CA LEU A 199 -3.54 2.39 -17.16
C LEU A 199 -5.00 1.95 -17.00
N GLU A 200 -5.92 2.56 -17.75
CA GLU A 200 -7.22 1.97 -18.06
C GLU A 200 -7.05 1.03 -19.25
N VAL A 201 -7.50 -0.21 -19.11
CA VAL A 201 -7.46 -1.21 -20.17
C VAL A 201 -8.84 -1.38 -20.76
N HIS A 202 -8.96 -1.20 -22.07
CA HIS A 202 -10.26 -1.16 -22.75
C HIS A 202 -10.69 -2.54 -23.24
N GLU A 203 -12.02 -2.72 -23.34
CA GLU A 203 -12.64 -3.92 -23.92
C GLU A 203 -12.21 -5.25 -23.29
N THR A 204 -11.89 -5.23 -21.98
CA THR A 204 -11.68 -6.47 -21.22
C THR A 204 -13.03 -7.09 -20.87
N SER A 205 -13.15 -8.42 -21.01
CA SER A 205 -14.42 -9.12 -20.74
C SER A 205 -14.33 -10.04 -19.52
N ASP A 206 -13.33 -10.88 -19.49
CA ASP A 206 -13.25 -12.04 -18.59
C ASP A 206 -11.86 -12.26 -18.00
N ALA A 207 -10.90 -11.41 -18.33
CA ALA A 207 -9.54 -11.50 -17.82
C ALA A 207 -8.93 -10.12 -17.53
N ASP A 208 -8.30 -10.00 -16.38
CA ASP A 208 -7.52 -8.82 -16.00
C ASP A 208 -6.04 -8.97 -16.38
N VAL A 209 -5.33 -7.86 -16.35
CA VAL A 209 -3.90 -7.82 -16.63
C VAL A 209 -3.13 -8.51 -15.49
N LEU A 210 -2.41 -9.57 -15.82
CA LEU A 210 -1.47 -10.19 -14.90
C LEU A 210 -0.11 -9.49 -14.96
N GLY A 211 0.70 -9.66 -13.91
CA GLY A 211 2.08 -9.21 -13.90
C GLY A 211 2.92 -9.80 -15.04
N ASN A 212 3.95 -9.06 -15.45
CA ASN A 212 4.89 -9.40 -16.51
C ASN A 212 4.28 -9.48 -17.93
N LYS A 213 3.10 -8.92 -18.15
CA LYS A 213 2.55 -8.78 -19.51
C LYS A 213 3.24 -7.62 -20.23
N PRO A 214 3.70 -7.82 -21.49
CA PRO A 214 4.37 -6.77 -22.24
C PRO A 214 3.39 -5.66 -22.61
N ILE A 215 3.90 -4.42 -22.53
CA ILE A 215 3.20 -3.20 -22.99
C ILE A 215 3.85 -2.78 -24.30
N TYR A 216 3.02 -2.45 -25.27
CA TYR A 216 3.46 -2.14 -26.64
C TYR A 216 3.08 -0.72 -27.06
N GLU A 217 3.97 -0.12 -27.86
CA GLU A 217 3.68 1.03 -28.70
C GLU A 217 4.15 0.74 -30.13
N ASN A 218 3.29 0.95 -31.12
CA ASN A 218 3.59 0.73 -32.55
C ASN A 218 4.23 -0.64 -32.84
N GLY A 219 3.81 -1.69 -32.15
CA GLY A 219 4.30 -3.06 -32.32
C GLY A 219 5.61 -3.38 -31.59
N SER A 220 6.22 -2.41 -30.94
CA SER A 220 7.45 -2.59 -30.13
C SER A 220 7.14 -2.67 -28.65
N VAL A 221 7.83 -3.54 -27.92
CA VAL A 221 7.72 -3.61 -26.45
C VAL A 221 8.37 -2.36 -25.85
N VAL A 222 7.60 -1.62 -25.07
CA VAL A 222 8.01 -0.37 -24.42
C VAL A 222 7.94 -0.40 -22.90
N GLY A 223 7.46 -1.52 -22.35
CA GLY A 223 7.32 -1.70 -20.91
C GLY A 223 6.69 -3.04 -20.56
N ARG A 224 6.37 -3.21 -19.28
CA ARG A 224 5.66 -4.38 -18.77
C ARG A 224 4.63 -3.99 -17.70
N ALA A 225 3.49 -4.62 -17.70
CA ALA A 225 2.53 -4.53 -16.62
C ALA A 225 3.08 -5.23 -15.37
N THR A 226 2.86 -4.65 -14.20
CA THR A 226 3.22 -5.25 -12.91
C THR A 226 2.04 -6.01 -12.30
N GLY A 227 0.83 -5.64 -12.66
CA GLY A 227 -0.42 -6.29 -12.29
C GLY A 227 -1.63 -5.45 -12.68
N GLY A 228 -2.80 -5.96 -12.41
CA GLY A 228 -4.05 -5.25 -12.64
C GLY A 228 -5.22 -5.95 -11.97
N ASP A 229 -6.38 -5.33 -12.04
CA ASP A 229 -7.64 -5.87 -11.56
C ASP A 229 -8.79 -5.01 -12.12
N PHE A 230 -10.01 -5.52 -12.05
CA PHE A 230 -11.19 -4.70 -12.31
C PHE A 230 -11.46 -3.78 -11.11
N GLY A 231 -11.45 -2.48 -11.34
CA GLY A 231 -11.77 -1.47 -10.35
C GLY A 231 -13.28 -1.26 -10.24
N PHE A 232 -13.91 -1.92 -9.28
CA PHE A 232 -15.38 -1.91 -9.14
C PHE A 232 -15.96 -0.54 -8.81
N ARG A 233 -15.22 0.32 -8.10
CA ARG A 233 -15.65 1.70 -7.80
C ARG A 233 -15.56 2.60 -9.03
N LEU A 234 -14.59 2.33 -9.90
CA LEU A 234 -14.38 3.06 -11.15
C LEU A 234 -15.20 2.51 -12.34
N GLY A 235 -15.62 1.24 -12.27
CA GLY A 235 -16.24 0.53 -13.37
C GLY A 235 -15.30 0.27 -14.55
N LYS A 236 -13.99 0.10 -14.28
CA LYS A 236 -12.93 0.02 -15.30
C LYS A 236 -11.92 -1.07 -14.96
N SER A 237 -11.35 -1.71 -15.99
CA SER A 237 -10.16 -2.55 -15.79
C SER A 237 -8.92 -1.65 -15.69
N ILE A 238 -8.18 -1.79 -14.61
CA ILE A 238 -7.01 -0.98 -14.26
C ILE A 238 -5.77 -1.86 -14.23
N ALA A 239 -4.69 -1.37 -14.79
CA ALA A 239 -3.38 -1.98 -14.69
C ALA A 239 -2.34 -0.99 -14.14
N LEU A 240 -1.34 -1.52 -13.45
CA LEU A 240 -0.11 -0.81 -13.14
C LEU A 240 1.01 -1.37 -14.03
N GLY A 241 1.91 -0.53 -14.47
CA GLY A 241 3.00 -0.96 -15.31
C GLY A 241 4.17 0.00 -15.35
N MET A 242 5.34 -0.54 -15.64
CA MET A 242 6.56 0.21 -15.90
C MET A 242 6.69 0.43 -17.41
N VAL A 243 6.82 1.67 -17.83
CA VAL A 243 7.01 2.05 -19.22
C VAL A 243 8.22 2.99 -19.37
N LYS A 244 8.71 3.16 -20.59
CA LYS A 244 9.74 4.15 -20.87
C LYS A 244 9.27 5.55 -20.44
N PRO A 245 10.14 6.37 -19.82
CA PRO A 245 9.74 7.68 -19.26
C PRO A 245 9.11 8.63 -20.29
N GLU A 246 9.57 8.63 -21.53
CA GLU A 246 9.04 9.46 -22.61
C GLU A 246 7.58 9.14 -22.98
N LEU A 247 7.12 7.93 -22.65
CA LEU A 247 5.74 7.48 -22.90
C LEU A 247 4.83 7.61 -21.68
N ALA A 248 5.36 7.99 -20.53
CA ALA A 248 4.61 8.06 -19.26
C ALA A 248 3.73 9.33 -19.14
N ASN A 249 3.08 9.73 -20.23
CA ASN A 249 2.23 10.92 -20.27
C ASN A 249 0.76 10.55 -20.10
N ILE A 250 0.02 11.29 -19.29
CA ILE A 250 -1.44 11.11 -19.13
C ILE A 250 -2.11 11.23 -20.50
N GLY A 251 -3.01 10.28 -20.80
CA GLY A 251 -3.69 10.17 -22.08
C GLY A 251 -2.91 9.45 -23.18
N GLN A 252 -1.64 9.07 -22.96
CA GLN A 252 -0.89 8.24 -23.91
C GLN A 252 -1.62 6.91 -24.11
N LYS A 253 -1.76 6.51 -25.38
CA LYS A 253 -2.35 5.24 -25.77
C LYS A 253 -1.26 4.21 -26.02
N LEU A 254 -1.42 3.06 -25.43
CA LEU A 254 -0.53 1.89 -25.49
C LEU A 254 -1.38 0.64 -25.74
N LYS A 255 -0.75 -0.52 -25.86
CA LYS A 255 -1.43 -1.80 -25.95
C LYS A 255 -0.84 -2.79 -24.97
N ILE A 256 -1.69 -3.67 -24.43
CA ILE A 256 -1.29 -4.73 -23.50
C ILE A 256 -1.83 -6.06 -24.03
N ASP A 257 -0.99 -7.08 -24.02
CA ASP A 257 -1.41 -8.45 -24.31
C ASP A 257 -2.09 -9.08 -23.10
N ILE A 258 -3.32 -9.53 -23.27
CA ILE A 258 -4.05 -10.31 -22.27
C ILE A 258 -4.50 -11.61 -22.93
N LEU A 259 -3.93 -12.73 -22.50
CA LEU A 259 -4.24 -14.07 -23.01
C LEU A 259 -4.14 -14.19 -24.55
N GLY A 260 -3.16 -13.51 -25.16
CA GLY A 260 -2.93 -13.53 -26.61
C GLY A 260 -3.79 -12.56 -27.42
N LYS A 261 -4.61 -11.73 -26.76
CA LYS A 261 -5.39 -10.66 -27.39
C LYS A 261 -4.82 -9.30 -26.99
N MET A 262 -4.60 -8.44 -28.00
CA MET A 262 -4.15 -7.07 -27.78
C MET A 262 -5.32 -6.18 -27.37
N HIS A 263 -5.20 -5.53 -26.23
CA HIS A 263 -6.14 -4.55 -25.72
C HIS A 263 -5.54 -3.15 -25.77
N GLU A 264 -6.31 -2.17 -26.17
CA GLU A 264 -5.91 -0.77 -26.00
C GLU A 264 -5.89 -0.40 -24.54
N ALA A 265 -4.92 0.44 -24.16
CA ALA A 265 -4.78 0.96 -22.81
C ALA A 265 -4.46 2.45 -22.86
N THR A 266 -4.99 3.22 -21.91
CA THR A 266 -4.74 4.65 -21.80
C THR A 266 -4.15 4.97 -20.45
N ILE A 267 -3.04 5.71 -20.43
CA ILE A 267 -2.43 6.16 -19.17
C ILE A 267 -3.35 7.17 -18.48
N LEU A 268 -3.67 6.85 -17.24
CA LEU A 268 -4.47 7.70 -16.35
C LEU A 268 -3.57 8.53 -15.42
N GLU A 269 -4.17 9.51 -14.78
CA GLU A 269 -3.58 10.15 -13.61
C GLU A 269 -3.39 9.11 -12.49
N GLU A 270 -2.34 9.25 -11.68
CA GLU A 270 -2.11 8.38 -10.52
C GLU A 270 -3.28 8.50 -9.53
N SER A 271 -3.65 7.38 -8.93
CA SER A 271 -4.79 7.29 -8.01
C SER A 271 -6.12 7.71 -8.66
N PRO A 272 -6.58 7.03 -9.72
CA PRO A 272 -7.79 7.42 -10.45
C PRO A 272 -9.05 7.41 -9.58
N TYR A 273 -9.07 6.60 -8.51
CA TYR A 273 -10.09 6.71 -7.47
C TYR A 273 -9.64 7.68 -6.39
N ALA A 274 -10.38 8.78 -6.22
CA ALA A 274 -10.08 9.82 -5.25
C ALA A 274 -8.65 10.38 -5.40
N VAL A 275 -8.44 11.21 -6.40
CA VAL A 275 -7.20 11.95 -6.68
C VAL A 275 -6.69 12.75 -5.47
N SER A 276 -7.58 13.12 -4.54
CA SER A 276 -7.21 13.72 -3.26
C SER A 276 -7.41 12.74 -2.10
N TYR A 277 -6.67 12.95 -1.00
CA TYR A 277 -6.83 12.16 0.24
C TYR A 277 -8.16 12.37 0.98
N THR A 278 -9.16 12.96 0.34
CA THR A 278 -10.47 13.27 0.92
C THR A 278 -11.20 12.04 1.46
N HIS A 279 -11.10 10.90 0.77
CA HIS A 279 -11.71 9.66 1.25
C HIS A 279 -11.01 9.07 2.47
N LEU A 280 -9.71 9.28 2.62
CA LEU A 280 -8.96 8.84 3.81
C LEU A 280 -9.32 9.64 5.06
N ARG A 281 -9.93 10.80 4.88
CA ARG A 281 -10.40 11.67 5.96
C ARG A 281 -11.89 11.50 6.27
N ALA A 282 -12.65 10.75 5.46
CA ALA A 282 -14.09 10.54 5.54
C ALA A 282 -14.86 11.78 6.02
N HIS A 283 -15.30 12.60 5.08
CA HIS A 283 -16.13 13.77 5.32
C HIS A 283 -15.50 14.96 6.08
N GLU A 284 -14.18 15.00 6.26
CA GLU A 284 -13.51 16.22 6.74
C GLU A 284 -13.59 17.38 5.74
N THR A 285 -14.10 17.17 4.55
CA THR A 285 -14.12 18.14 3.47
C THR A 285 -15.35 19.03 3.49
N ARG A 286 -15.64 19.63 4.61
CA ARG A 286 -16.47 20.83 4.65
C ARG A 286 -15.99 21.80 5.70
N ILE A 287 -14.71 22.12 5.70
CA ILE A 287 -14.24 23.39 6.23
C ILE A 287 -13.11 23.86 5.29
N HIS A 288 -13.33 25.02 4.75
CA HIS A 288 -12.52 25.75 3.77
C HIS A 288 -11.07 25.94 4.15
#